data_8a1f02ac389a9bdcd04faba6c587e466
#
_entry.id   8a1f02ac389a9bdcd04faba6c587e466
#
_cell.length_a   1.000
_cell.length_b   1.000
_cell.length_c   1.000
_cell.angle_alpha   90.00
_cell.angle_beta   90.00
_cell.angle_gamma   90.00
#
_symmetry.space_group_name_H-M   'P 1'
#
loop_
_entity.id
_entity.type
_entity.pdbx_description
1 polymer ?
#
loop_
_entity_poly.entity_id
_entity_poly.type
_entity_poly.pdbx_seq_one_letter_code
_entity_poly.pdbx_strand_id
1 'polypeptide(L)'
;VLVFCADCKKWYDAYLEAGCKPRKPDVGDLMLAVTDTAIAAQNAVVAAESFGIGSCYIGDIMENCEEQRKLLQLPEYVFPAVMIVFGWPTKQQMKRKKPERCEQKHIVHENTYRNMEGDELREMFAYKCKNSTYEEWCSAFCNRKYNSDFSKEMSKSVKEYLEQFR
;
A
#
# COMPACT_ATOMS: atom_id res chain seq x y z
N VAL A 1 -8.89 -14.39 -1.89
CA VAL A 1 -7.98 -13.40 -1.26
C VAL A 1 -6.56 -13.88 -1.43
N LEU A 2 -5.64 -12.98 -1.79
CA LEU A 2 -4.20 -13.23 -1.80
C LEU A 2 -3.51 -12.23 -0.89
N VAL A 3 -2.56 -12.70 -0.09
CA VAL A 3 -1.65 -11.86 0.69
C VAL A 3 -0.26 -12.03 0.09
N PHE A 4 0.33 -10.92 -0.32
CA PHE A 4 1.68 -10.85 -0.87
C PHE A 4 2.63 -10.34 0.22
N CYS A 5 3.62 -11.15 0.55
CA CYS A 5 4.57 -10.84 1.60
C CYS A 5 5.93 -10.43 1.01
N ALA A 6 6.49 -9.34 1.51
CA ALA A 6 7.88 -8.98 1.30
C ALA A 6 8.75 -9.90 2.16
N ASP A 7 9.48 -10.82 1.52
CA ASP A 7 10.20 -11.91 2.15
C ASP A 7 11.72 -11.75 1.96
N CYS A 8 12.37 -11.15 2.95
CA CYS A 8 13.82 -11.05 3.02
C CYS A 8 14.46 -12.29 3.66
N LYS A 9 13.67 -13.11 4.36
CA LYS A 9 14.15 -14.27 5.09
C LYS A 9 14.73 -15.33 4.18
N LYS A 10 14.09 -15.65 3.07
CA LYS A 10 14.53 -16.70 2.13
C LYS A 10 15.94 -16.47 1.61
N TRP A 11 16.28 -15.23 1.25
CA TRP A 11 17.63 -14.87 0.81
C TRP A 11 18.64 -14.97 1.95
N TYR A 12 18.27 -14.47 3.13
CA TYR A 12 19.12 -14.53 4.31
C TYR A 12 19.45 -15.98 4.69
N ASP A 13 18.43 -16.83 4.75
CA ASP A 13 18.60 -18.26 5.06
C ASP A 13 19.45 -18.99 4.00
N ALA A 14 19.20 -18.72 2.71
CA ALA A 14 19.96 -19.33 1.61
C ALA A 14 21.46 -18.96 1.67
N TYR A 15 21.77 -17.72 2.03
CA TYR A 15 23.16 -17.29 2.21
C TYR A 15 23.84 -17.98 3.39
N LEU A 16 23.12 -18.14 4.51
CA LEU A 16 23.63 -18.85 5.68
C LEU A 16 23.86 -20.34 5.36
N GLU A 17 22.93 -21.00 4.68
CA GLU A 17 23.06 -22.40 4.27
C GLU A 17 24.26 -22.60 3.32
N ALA A 18 24.51 -21.63 2.44
CA ALA A 18 25.67 -21.64 1.56
C ALA A 18 27.01 -21.33 2.25
N GLY A 19 27.01 -21.14 3.58
CA GLY A 19 28.21 -20.83 4.36
C GLY A 19 28.68 -19.36 4.25
N CYS A 20 27.84 -18.49 3.68
CA CYS A 20 28.11 -17.05 3.65
C CYS A 20 27.96 -16.42 5.04
N LYS A 21 28.46 -15.20 5.18
CA LYS A 21 28.30 -14.38 6.38
C LYS A 21 27.53 -13.09 6.03
N PRO A 22 26.22 -13.19 5.71
CA PRO A 22 25.44 -12.02 5.35
C PRO A 22 25.24 -11.12 6.58
N ARG A 23 25.14 -9.80 6.39
CA ARG A 23 24.52 -8.94 7.38
C ARG A 23 23.04 -9.32 7.52
N LYS A 24 22.43 -8.99 8.63
CA LYS A 24 20.97 -9.13 8.79
C LYS A 24 20.22 -8.26 7.76
N PRO A 25 19.04 -8.68 7.32
CA PRO A 25 18.15 -7.81 6.55
C PRO A 25 17.87 -6.50 7.30
N ASP A 26 17.90 -5.39 6.56
CA ASP A 26 17.71 -4.05 7.08
C ASP A 26 16.53 -3.36 6.33
N VAL A 27 16.15 -2.18 6.76
CA VAL A 27 15.02 -1.41 6.19
C VAL A 27 15.17 -1.20 4.68
N GLY A 28 16.40 -1.01 4.16
CA GLY A 28 16.65 -0.90 2.72
C GLY A 28 16.23 -2.15 1.95
N ASP A 29 16.57 -3.33 2.48
CA ASP A 29 16.17 -4.62 1.87
C ASP A 29 14.65 -4.78 1.90
N LEU A 30 14.03 -4.42 3.02
CA LEU A 30 12.57 -4.44 3.14
C LEU A 30 11.90 -3.54 2.10
N MET A 31 12.38 -2.31 1.90
CA MET A 31 11.79 -1.39 0.92
C MET A 31 11.86 -1.92 -0.51
N LEU A 32 12.98 -2.56 -0.89
CA LEU A 32 13.12 -3.24 -2.18
C LEU A 32 12.13 -4.41 -2.29
N ALA A 33 12.06 -5.26 -1.27
CA ALA A 33 11.16 -6.41 -1.25
C ALA A 33 9.67 -5.99 -1.28
N VAL A 34 9.29 -4.90 -0.61
CA VAL A 34 7.92 -4.33 -0.68
C VAL A 34 7.62 -3.85 -2.10
N THR A 35 8.58 -3.20 -2.77
CA THR A 35 8.41 -2.75 -4.16
C THR A 35 8.17 -3.93 -5.10
N ASP A 36 9.01 -4.96 -5.04
CA ASP A 36 8.86 -6.18 -5.84
C ASP A 36 7.52 -6.87 -5.57
N THR A 37 7.12 -6.92 -4.31
CA THR A 37 5.85 -7.49 -3.87
C THR A 37 4.66 -6.73 -4.46
N ALA A 38 4.70 -5.41 -4.47
CA ALA A 38 3.64 -4.57 -5.05
C ALA A 38 3.55 -4.74 -6.57
N ILE A 39 4.68 -4.88 -7.28
CA ILE A 39 4.72 -5.16 -8.71
C ILE A 39 4.13 -6.54 -9.01
N ALA A 40 4.49 -7.56 -8.25
CA ALA A 40 3.92 -8.90 -8.39
C ALA A 40 2.40 -8.91 -8.15
N ALA A 41 1.94 -8.19 -7.13
CA ALA A 41 0.52 -8.03 -6.82
C ALA A 41 -0.25 -7.35 -7.96
N GLN A 42 0.33 -6.31 -8.57
CA GLN A 42 -0.29 -5.62 -9.72
C GLN A 42 -0.34 -6.54 -10.95
N ASN A 43 0.66 -7.39 -11.19
CA ASN A 43 0.60 -8.39 -12.27
C ASN A 43 -0.54 -9.38 -12.05
N ALA A 44 -0.80 -9.81 -10.81
CA ALA A 44 -1.94 -10.66 -10.49
C ALA A 44 -3.28 -9.96 -10.76
N VAL A 45 -3.39 -8.66 -10.49
CA VAL A 45 -4.57 -7.85 -10.82
C VAL A 45 -4.80 -7.81 -12.33
N VAL A 46 -3.76 -7.54 -13.12
CA VAL A 46 -3.87 -7.48 -14.59
C VAL A 46 -4.27 -8.84 -15.16
N ALA A 47 -3.69 -9.92 -14.65
CA ALA A 47 -4.06 -11.27 -15.05
C ALA A 47 -5.52 -11.59 -14.71
N ALA A 48 -5.98 -11.25 -13.50
CA ALA A 48 -7.38 -11.45 -13.08
C ALA A 48 -8.36 -10.65 -13.96
N GLU A 49 -8.02 -9.40 -14.28
CA GLU A 49 -8.84 -8.55 -15.16
C GLU A 49 -9.01 -9.16 -16.57
N SER A 50 -7.98 -9.81 -17.10
CA SER A 50 -8.07 -10.50 -18.41
C SER A 50 -9.10 -11.63 -18.44
N PHE A 51 -9.45 -12.17 -17.27
CA PHE A 51 -10.52 -13.16 -17.08
C PHE A 51 -11.87 -12.53 -16.66
N GLY A 52 -11.97 -11.20 -16.64
CA GLY A 52 -13.17 -10.48 -16.18
C GLY A 52 -13.36 -10.49 -14.66
N ILE A 53 -12.34 -10.83 -13.90
CA ILE A 53 -12.36 -10.84 -12.43
C ILE A 53 -11.94 -9.46 -11.92
N GLY A 54 -12.79 -8.84 -11.08
CA GLY A 54 -12.49 -7.60 -10.40
C GLY A 54 -11.59 -7.80 -9.18
N SER A 55 -10.92 -6.75 -8.76
CA SER A 55 -10.02 -6.76 -7.61
C SER A 55 -10.14 -5.52 -6.74
N CYS A 56 -9.72 -5.63 -5.49
CA CYS A 56 -9.58 -4.51 -4.57
C CYS A 56 -8.37 -4.72 -3.67
N TYR A 57 -7.48 -3.72 -3.62
CA TYR A 57 -6.39 -3.66 -2.65
C TYR A 57 -6.94 -3.32 -1.27
N ILE A 58 -6.51 -4.07 -0.26
CA ILE A 58 -6.90 -3.91 1.14
C ILE A 58 -5.67 -3.54 1.96
N GLY A 59 -5.66 -2.31 2.51
CA GLY A 59 -4.55 -1.80 3.31
C GLY A 59 -4.50 -2.35 4.73
N ASP A 60 -5.63 -2.85 5.22
CA ASP A 60 -5.83 -3.33 6.60
C ASP A 60 -4.92 -4.52 6.97
N ILE A 61 -4.30 -5.17 5.99
CA ILE A 61 -3.32 -6.24 6.22
C ILE A 61 -2.10 -5.78 7.03
N MET A 62 -1.81 -4.49 7.03
CA MET A 62 -0.69 -3.90 7.78
C MET A 62 -1.05 -3.51 9.22
N GLU A 63 -2.33 -3.64 9.62
CA GLU A 63 -2.77 -3.41 10.99
C GLU A 63 -2.65 -4.65 11.86
N ASN A 64 -2.75 -4.45 13.18
CA ASN A 64 -2.82 -5.52 14.18
C ASN A 64 -1.74 -6.59 13.96
N CYS A 65 -0.47 -6.14 13.94
CA CYS A 65 0.68 -6.95 13.53
C CYS A 65 0.79 -8.28 14.29
N GLU A 66 0.44 -8.31 15.56
CA GLU A 66 0.47 -9.54 16.40
C GLU A 66 -0.53 -10.57 15.89
N GLU A 67 -1.74 -10.13 15.50
CA GLU A 67 -2.77 -11.00 14.96
C GLU A 67 -2.39 -11.51 13.57
N GLN A 68 -1.88 -10.63 12.70
CA GLN A 68 -1.45 -11.00 11.35
C GLN A 68 -0.27 -11.97 11.39
N ARG A 69 0.73 -11.72 12.23
CA ARG A 69 1.86 -12.64 12.43
C ARG A 69 1.39 -14.02 12.85
N LYS A 70 0.47 -14.09 13.82
CA LYS A 70 -0.09 -15.36 14.31
C LYS A 70 -0.92 -16.06 13.24
N LEU A 71 -1.82 -15.34 12.58
CA LEU A 71 -2.72 -15.89 11.56
C LEU A 71 -1.97 -16.44 10.36
N LEU A 72 -0.98 -15.70 9.86
CA LEU A 72 -0.20 -16.06 8.69
C LEU A 72 1.09 -16.80 9.02
N GLN A 73 1.37 -17.04 10.32
CA GLN A 73 2.59 -17.68 10.82
C GLN A 73 3.87 -17.02 10.25
N LEU A 74 3.87 -15.66 10.22
CA LEU A 74 4.97 -14.91 9.64
C LEU A 74 6.23 -15.01 10.50
N PRO A 75 7.36 -15.48 9.94
CA PRO A 75 8.64 -15.47 10.61
C PRO A 75 9.26 -14.06 10.63
N GLU A 76 10.43 -13.94 11.30
CA GLU A 76 11.24 -12.72 11.19
C GLU A 76 11.58 -12.40 9.74
N TYR A 77 11.79 -11.12 9.43
CA TYR A 77 12.13 -10.60 8.10
C TYR A 77 11.10 -10.85 7.00
N VAL A 78 9.84 -11.13 7.39
CA VAL A 78 8.70 -11.24 6.46
C VAL A 78 7.62 -10.23 6.85
N PHE A 79 7.23 -9.40 5.89
CA PHE A 79 6.24 -8.34 6.05
C PHE A 79 5.05 -8.54 5.11
N PRO A 80 3.79 -8.55 5.57
CA PRO A 80 2.61 -8.69 4.74
C PRO A 80 2.30 -7.34 4.06
N ALA A 81 2.87 -7.11 2.88
CA ALA A 81 2.89 -5.81 2.24
C ALA A 81 1.58 -5.47 1.51
N VAL A 82 0.93 -6.47 0.91
CA VAL A 82 -0.25 -6.27 0.06
C VAL A 82 -1.26 -7.39 0.27
N MET A 83 -2.53 -7.02 0.46
CA MET A 83 -3.65 -7.95 0.37
C MET A 83 -4.58 -7.54 -0.76
N ILE A 84 -5.02 -8.51 -1.56
CA ILE A 84 -5.96 -8.29 -2.65
C ILE A 84 -7.11 -9.27 -2.54
N VAL A 85 -8.32 -8.75 -2.57
CA VAL A 85 -9.53 -9.54 -2.75
C VAL A 85 -9.93 -9.55 -4.22
N PHE A 86 -10.37 -10.68 -4.73
CA PHE A 86 -10.81 -10.88 -6.10
C PHE A 86 -12.26 -11.35 -6.12
N GLY A 87 -13.01 -10.98 -7.14
CA GLY A 87 -14.40 -11.41 -7.28
C GLY A 87 -15.00 -11.01 -8.61
N TRP A 88 -16.08 -11.65 -8.99
CA TRP A 88 -16.83 -11.29 -10.17
C TRP A 88 -17.56 -9.97 -9.94
N PRO A 89 -17.38 -8.96 -10.82
CA PRO A 89 -18.04 -7.67 -10.65
C PRO A 89 -19.56 -7.80 -10.86
N THR A 90 -20.32 -7.12 -10.01
CA THR A 90 -21.77 -7.02 -10.18
C THR A 90 -22.13 -6.18 -11.42
N LYS A 91 -23.35 -6.34 -11.95
CA LYS A 91 -23.86 -5.48 -13.04
C LYS A 91 -23.82 -3.99 -12.69
N GLN A 92 -24.04 -3.65 -11.42
CA GLN A 92 -23.94 -2.27 -10.91
C GLN A 92 -22.51 -1.76 -11.00
N GLN A 93 -21.53 -2.57 -10.56
CA GLN A 93 -20.11 -2.19 -10.59
C GLN A 93 -19.60 -2.01 -12.02
N MET A 94 -19.99 -2.87 -12.94
CA MET A 94 -19.61 -2.76 -14.37
C MET A 94 -20.13 -1.48 -15.03
N LYS A 95 -21.31 -1.00 -14.59
CA LYS A 95 -21.93 0.22 -15.12
C LYS A 95 -21.52 1.50 -14.38
N ARG A 96 -20.78 1.36 -13.26
CA ARG A 96 -20.39 2.51 -12.44
C ARG A 96 -19.46 3.43 -13.22
N LYS A 97 -19.79 4.72 -13.22
CA LYS A 97 -18.89 5.77 -13.77
C LYS A 97 -17.55 5.72 -13.01
N LYS A 98 -16.45 5.71 -13.76
CA LYS A 98 -15.11 5.78 -13.16
C LYS A 98 -14.98 7.06 -12.31
N PRO A 99 -14.37 6.98 -11.11
CA PRO A 99 -14.16 8.18 -10.30
C PRO A 99 -13.19 9.13 -11.01
N GLU A 100 -13.48 10.41 -10.87
CA GLU A 100 -12.57 11.46 -11.36
C GLU A 100 -11.23 11.37 -10.64
N ARG A 101 -10.17 11.79 -11.32
CA ARG A 101 -8.80 11.85 -10.82
C ARG A 101 -8.29 13.28 -10.93
N CYS A 102 -7.27 13.63 -10.16
CA CYS A 102 -6.54 14.87 -10.37
C CYS A 102 -5.83 14.88 -11.73
N GLU A 103 -5.50 16.03 -12.23
CA GLU A 103 -4.75 16.17 -13.48
C GLU A 103 -3.32 15.62 -13.32
N GLN A 104 -2.77 15.13 -14.42
CA GLN A 104 -1.43 14.52 -14.44
C GLN A 104 -0.33 15.47 -13.99
N LYS A 105 -0.45 16.78 -14.32
CA LYS A 105 0.50 17.81 -13.91
C LYS A 105 0.74 17.92 -12.40
N HIS A 106 -0.23 17.42 -11.59
CA HIS A 106 -0.13 17.46 -10.13
C HIS A 106 0.60 16.25 -9.53
N ILE A 107 0.84 15.20 -10.32
CA ILE A 107 1.43 13.94 -9.84
C ILE A 107 2.65 13.49 -10.64
N VAL A 108 2.93 14.12 -11.75
CA VAL A 108 4.11 13.86 -12.59
C VAL A 108 5.02 15.07 -12.58
N HIS A 109 6.26 14.86 -12.17
CA HIS A 109 7.30 15.87 -12.13
C HIS A 109 8.38 15.53 -13.16
N GLU A 110 8.75 16.47 -14.02
CA GLU A 110 9.81 16.28 -14.99
C GLU A 110 11.16 16.60 -14.36
N ASN A 111 12.09 15.64 -14.42
CA ASN A 111 13.47 15.69 -13.92
C ASN A 111 13.62 15.90 -12.41
N THR A 112 12.89 16.82 -11.79
CA THR A 112 13.01 17.15 -10.36
C THR A 112 11.64 17.29 -9.71
N TYR A 113 11.59 16.98 -8.40
CA TYR A 113 10.39 17.21 -7.61
C TYR A 113 10.09 18.71 -7.49
N ARG A 114 8.83 19.08 -7.66
CA ARG A 114 8.32 20.44 -7.50
C ARG A 114 7.28 20.48 -6.39
N ASN A 115 7.47 21.34 -5.41
CA ASN A 115 6.47 21.61 -4.39
C ASN A 115 5.26 22.32 -5.02
N MET A 116 4.07 21.95 -4.56
CA MET A 116 2.83 22.65 -4.86
C MET A 116 2.39 23.42 -3.62
N GLU A 117 1.95 24.64 -3.79
CA GLU A 117 1.52 25.53 -2.71
C GLU A 117 0.20 26.20 -3.05
N GLY A 118 -0.54 26.61 -2.00
CA GLY A 118 -1.71 27.45 -2.10
C GLY A 118 -2.74 27.02 -3.17
N ASP A 119 -2.85 27.79 -4.24
CA ASP A 119 -3.88 27.58 -5.26
C ASP A 119 -3.68 26.32 -6.09
N GLU A 120 -2.44 25.84 -6.28
CA GLU A 120 -2.18 24.58 -6.99
C GLU A 120 -2.72 23.38 -6.21
N LEU A 121 -2.59 23.37 -4.88
CA LEU A 121 -3.19 22.33 -4.03
C LEU A 121 -4.71 22.37 -4.09
N ARG A 122 -5.31 23.56 -4.10
CA ARG A 122 -6.76 23.74 -4.29
C ARG A 122 -7.22 23.21 -5.64
N GLU A 123 -6.50 23.53 -6.70
CA GLU A 123 -6.78 23.02 -8.05
C GLU A 123 -6.70 21.49 -8.09
N MET A 124 -5.62 20.89 -7.52
CA MET A 124 -5.45 19.44 -7.46
C MET A 124 -6.64 18.71 -6.85
N PHE A 125 -7.26 19.27 -5.81
CA PHE A 125 -8.38 18.66 -5.10
C PHE A 125 -9.75 19.18 -5.48
N ALA A 126 -9.86 20.13 -6.44
CA ALA A 126 -11.14 20.74 -6.84
C ALA A 126 -12.20 19.71 -7.23
N TYR A 127 -11.81 18.61 -7.90
CA TYR A 127 -12.71 17.52 -8.26
C TYR A 127 -13.33 16.78 -7.07
N LYS A 128 -12.75 16.92 -5.86
CA LYS A 128 -13.28 16.36 -4.60
C LYS A 128 -14.22 17.33 -3.88
N CYS A 129 -14.06 18.62 -4.12
CA CYS A 129 -14.75 19.70 -3.38
C CYS A 129 -16.05 20.13 -4.03
N LYS A 130 -16.75 19.26 -4.78
CA LYS A 130 -17.97 19.62 -5.54
C LYS A 130 -19.13 20.11 -4.68
N ASN A 131 -19.21 19.65 -3.42
CA ASN A 131 -20.30 19.94 -2.49
C ASN A 131 -19.82 20.55 -1.16
N SER A 132 -18.57 21.00 -1.10
CA SER A 132 -17.95 21.58 0.09
C SER A 132 -16.84 22.54 -0.31
N THR A 133 -16.39 23.36 0.61
CA THR A 133 -15.14 24.12 0.41
C THR A 133 -13.93 23.19 0.46
N TYR A 134 -12.80 23.66 -0.03
CA TYR A 134 -11.52 22.94 0.06
C TYR A 134 -11.16 22.65 1.53
N GLU A 135 -11.31 23.64 2.41
CA GLU A 135 -11.01 23.54 3.84
C GLU A 135 -11.90 22.51 4.55
N GLU A 136 -13.18 22.53 4.27
CA GLU A 136 -14.14 21.56 4.84
C GLU A 136 -13.81 20.14 4.39
N TRP A 137 -13.56 19.94 3.08
CA TRP A 137 -13.21 18.64 2.55
C TRP A 137 -11.89 18.14 3.13
N CYS A 138 -10.83 18.97 3.15
CA CYS A 138 -9.53 18.62 3.68
C CYS A 138 -9.61 18.26 5.17
N SER A 139 -10.32 19.07 5.98
CA SER A 139 -10.50 18.79 7.40
C SER A 139 -11.19 17.45 7.63
N ALA A 140 -12.31 17.20 6.97
CA ALA A 140 -13.04 15.95 7.07
C ALA A 140 -12.19 14.74 6.60
N PHE A 141 -11.45 14.89 5.52
CA PHE A 141 -10.60 13.83 4.98
C PHE A 141 -9.39 13.55 5.88
N CYS A 142 -8.75 14.60 6.41
CA CYS A 142 -7.64 14.50 7.36
C CYS A 142 -8.08 13.72 8.62
N ASN A 143 -9.19 14.10 9.23
CA ASN A 143 -9.69 13.42 10.42
C ASN A 143 -10.03 11.94 10.15
N ARG A 144 -10.61 11.64 9.00
CA ARG A 144 -10.99 10.27 8.61
C ARG A 144 -9.79 9.40 8.25
N LYS A 145 -8.70 9.98 7.73
CA LYS A 145 -7.57 9.21 7.20
C LYS A 145 -6.32 9.30 8.07
N TYR A 146 -5.83 10.51 8.38
CA TYR A 146 -4.60 10.69 9.13
C TYR A 146 -4.79 10.59 10.65
N ASN A 147 -5.91 11.14 11.15
CA ASN A 147 -6.17 11.23 12.60
C ASN A 147 -7.03 10.08 13.13
N SER A 148 -7.46 9.16 12.27
CA SER A 148 -8.28 8.02 12.68
C SER A 148 -7.48 7.01 13.50
N ASP A 149 -8.17 6.26 14.37
CA ASP A 149 -7.55 5.21 15.16
C ASP A 149 -6.97 4.09 14.30
N PHE A 150 -7.63 3.78 13.18
CA PHE A 150 -7.12 2.92 12.13
C PHE A 150 -5.71 3.34 11.65
N SER A 151 -5.52 4.62 11.29
CA SER A 151 -4.22 5.11 10.80
C SER A 151 -3.13 5.08 11.88
N LYS A 152 -3.51 5.35 13.12
CA LYS A 152 -2.60 5.27 14.27
C LYS A 152 -2.17 3.84 14.55
N GLU A 153 -3.13 2.89 14.53
CA GLU A 153 -2.86 1.48 14.72
C GLU A 153 -1.96 0.92 13.61
N MET A 154 -2.27 1.19 12.34
CA MET A 154 -1.41 0.79 11.22
C MET A 154 0.01 1.32 11.38
N SER A 155 0.16 2.59 11.78
CA SER A 155 1.49 3.19 12.00
C SER A 155 2.25 2.51 13.14
N LYS A 156 1.56 2.10 14.21
CA LYS A 156 2.13 1.33 15.32
C LYS A 156 2.57 -0.05 14.84
N SER A 157 1.68 -0.78 14.17
CA SER A 157 1.95 -2.12 13.66
C SER A 157 3.10 -2.16 12.66
N VAL A 158 3.17 -1.20 11.73
CA VAL A 158 4.29 -1.10 10.79
C VAL A 158 5.61 -0.84 11.52
N LYS A 159 5.64 0.03 12.52
CA LYS A 159 6.84 0.25 13.35
C LYS A 159 7.29 -1.05 14.03
N GLU A 160 6.37 -1.82 14.57
CA GLU A 160 6.66 -3.11 15.22
C GLU A 160 7.27 -4.13 14.24
N TYR A 161 6.80 -4.16 12.99
CA TYR A 161 7.45 -4.94 11.94
C TYR A 161 8.87 -4.45 11.64
N LEU A 162 9.08 -3.13 11.58
CA LEU A 162 10.37 -2.53 11.27
C LEU A 162 11.46 -2.83 12.32
N GLU A 163 11.08 -3.10 13.58
CA GLU A 163 12.06 -3.46 14.62
C GLU A 163 12.88 -4.72 14.28
N GLN A 164 12.33 -5.61 13.42
CA GLN A 164 13.06 -6.81 12.96
C GLN A 164 14.12 -6.50 11.90
N PHE A 165 14.08 -5.33 11.30
CA PHE A 165 14.96 -4.88 10.22
C PHE A 165 15.95 -3.78 10.69
N ARG A 166 16.39 -3.85 11.94
CA ARG A 166 17.38 -2.95 12.54
C ARG A 166 18.68 -3.68 12.90
#